data_c711ad40893c0f1971ab9838af25b932
#
_entry.id   c711ad40893c0f1971ab9838af25b932
#
_cell.length_a   1.000
_cell.length_b   1.000
_cell.length_c   1.000
_cell.angle_alpha   90.00
_cell.angle_beta   90.00
_cell.angle_gamma   90.00
#
_symmetry.space_group_name_H-M   'P 1'
#
loop_
_entity.id
_entity.type
_entity.pdbx_description
1 polymer ?
#
loop_
_entity_poly.entity_id
_entity_poly.type
_entity_poly.pdbx_seq_one_letter_code
_entity_poly.pdbx_strand_id
1 'polypeptide(L)'
;MDLEMTGLDPAKNVIVEIATIITDDNLEIVAEGPDLVVHQSEEALALMDQVVVDMHTRSGLLDAIRSSTLTLEDAGRQTLEFIKQHVPSPRSVPLCGNSIGMDRRFLDAYLPDIRSEEHTSELQSH
;
A
#
# COMPACT_ATOMS: atom_id res chain seq x y z
N MET A 1 7.63 -0.38 0.20
CA MET A 1 6.19 0.00 0.24
C MET A 1 5.51 -0.73 1.38
N ASP A 2 4.70 -0.02 2.11
CA ASP A 2 3.87 -0.59 3.17
C ASP A 2 2.43 -0.21 2.94
N LEU A 3 1.54 -1.20 3.02
CA LEU A 3 0.11 -1.01 2.95
C LEU A 3 -0.51 -1.23 4.33
N GLU A 4 -1.56 -0.46 4.64
CA GLU A 4 -2.48 -0.79 5.71
C GLU A 4 -3.84 -1.11 5.10
N MET A 5 -4.52 -2.10 5.67
CA MET A 5 -5.79 -2.62 5.16
C MET A 5 -6.79 -2.79 6.29
N THR A 6 -8.04 -3.02 5.92
CA THR A 6 -9.10 -3.31 6.90
C THR A 6 -9.08 -4.76 7.40
N GLY A 7 -8.23 -5.59 6.83
CA GLY A 7 -8.06 -6.98 7.22
C GLY A 7 -7.15 -7.71 6.25
N LEU A 8 -7.17 -9.02 6.26
CA LEU A 8 -6.21 -9.85 5.54
C LEU A 8 -6.77 -10.52 4.28
N ASP A 9 -8.03 -10.29 3.96
CA ASP A 9 -8.70 -10.93 2.83
C ASP A 9 -8.98 -9.92 1.71
N PRO A 10 -8.23 -9.93 0.59
CA PRO A 10 -8.45 -8.99 -0.50
C PRO A 10 -9.84 -9.08 -1.14
N ALA A 11 -10.54 -10.20 -1.00
CA ALA A 11 -11.91 -10.33 -1.50
C ALA A 11 -12.93 -9.58 -0.64
N LYS A 12 -12.58 -9.27 0.60
CA LYS A 12 -13.49 -8.68 1.59
C LYS A 12 -12.99 -7.34 2.12
N ASN A 13 -11.68 -7.21 2.26
CA ASN A 13 -11.05 -6.05 2.90
C ASN A 13 -10.43 -5.12 1.86
N VAL A 14 -10.16 -3.88 2.25
CA VAL A 14 -9.70 -2.83 1.36
C VAL A 14 -8.44 -2.15 1.88
N ILE A 15 -7.72 -1.48 0.98
CA ILE A 15 -6.52 -0.70 1.31
C ILE A 15 -6.95 0.63 1.93
N VAL A 16 -6.31 1.02 3.02
CA VAL A 16 -6.59 2.28 3.72
C VAL A 16 -5.38 3.21 3.81
N GLU A 17 -4.17 2.70 3.58
CA GLU A 17 -2.97 3.54 3.57
C GLU A 17 -1.92 2.93 2.65
N ILE A 18 -1.21 3.80 1.91
CA ILE A 18 -0.07 3.41 1.07
C ILE A 18 1.10 4.34 1.40
N ALA A 19 2.19 3.79 1.90
CA ALA A 19 3.43 4.51 2.14
C ALA A 19 4.54 3.91 1.29
N THR A 20 5.30 4.74 0.60
CA THR A 20 6.31 4.29 -0.35
C THR A 20 7.64 4.97 -0.09
N ILE A 21 8.71 4.18 -0.07
CA ILE A 21 10.08 4.68 -0.13
C ILE A 21 10.83 3.91 -1.21
N ILE A 22 11.84 4.55 -1.79
CA ILE A 22 12.73 3.91 -2.75
C ILE A 22 14.13 3.91 -2.16
N THR A 23 14.77 2.76 -2.17
CA THR A 23 16.12 2.57 -1.62
C THR A 23 17.07 2.11 -2.72
N ASP A 24 18.37 2.27 -2.46
CA ASP A 24 19.39 1.65 -3.28
C ASP A 24 19.65 0.19 -2.84
N ASP A 25 20.62 -0.47 -3.48
CA ASP A 25 20.95 -1.85 -3.18
C ASP A 25 21.51 -2.04 -1.76
N ASN A 26 21.98 -0.97 -1.13
CA ASN A 26 22.47 -0.98 0.25
C ASN A 26 21.38 -0.63 1.26
N LEU A 27 20.13 -0.56 0.83
CA LEU A 27 18.97 -0.19 1.64
C LEU A 27 19.02 1.24 2.19
N GLU A 28 19.81 2.11 1.58
CA GLU A 28 19.80 3.52 1.90
C GLU A 28 18.67 4.21 1.16
N ILE A 29 17.94 5.09 1.84
CA ILE A 29 16.80 5.78 1.24
C ILE A 29 17.26 6.77 0.18
N VAL A 30 16.84 6.53 -1.07
CA VAL A 30 17.09 7.40 -2.21
C VAL A 30 15.99 8.43 -2.35
N ALA A 31 14.75 8.04 -2.09
CA ALA A 31 13.59 8.92 -2.18
C ALA A 31 12.51 8.47 -1.21
N GLU A 32 11.92 9.43 -0.51
CA GLU A 32 10.72 9.20 0.30
C GLU A 32 9.51 9.62 -0.50
N GLY A 33 8.60 8.69 -0.66
CA GLY A 33 7.37 8.93 -1.37
C GLY A 33 6.25 9.42 -0.47
N PRO A 34 5.08 9.58 -1.04
CA PRO A 34 3.92 9.99 -0.28
C PRO A 34 3.49 8.91 0.69
N ASP A 35 2.95 9.35 1.82
CA ASP A 35 2.19 8.52 2.75
C ASP A 35 0.73 8.92 2.58
N LEU A 36 -0.03 8.06 1.94
CA LEU A 36 -1.36 8.39 1.45
C LEU A 36 -2.43 7.60 2.21
N VAL A 37 -3.26 8.32 2.95
CA VAL A 37 -4.41 7.72 3.66
C VAL A 37 -5.63 7.80 2.75
N VAL A 38 -6.21 6.64 2.46
CA VAL A 38 -7.34 6.50 1.54
C VAL A 38 -8.64 6.55 2.32
N HIS A 39 -9.59 7.37 1.85
CA HIS A 39 -10.93 7.38 2.42
C HIS A 39 -11.65 6.08 2.11
N GLN A 40 -12.34 5.53 3.11
CA GLN A 40 -13.20 4.37 2.95
C GLN A 40 -14.54 4.63 3.63
N SER A 41 -15.58 4.00 3.11
CA SER A 41 -16.93 4.12 3.66
C SER A 41 -17.04 3.45 5.04
N GLU A 42 -18.02 3.87 5.83
CA GLU A 42 -18.31 3.20 7.11
C GLU A 42 -18.66 1.73 6.91
N GLU A 43 -19.28 1.40 5.77
CA GLU A 43 -19.61 0.01 5.43
C GLU A 43 -18.35 -0.83 5.26
N ALA A 44 -17.34 -0.31 4.58
CA ALA A 44 -16.06 -1.00 4.41
C ALA A 44 -15.33 -1.12 5.76
N LEU A 45 -15.36 -0.07 6.57
CA LEU A 45 -14.73 -0.06 7.89
C LEU A 45 -15.41 -1.03 8.86
N ALA A 46 -16.71 -1.25 8.71
CA ALA A 46 -17.46 -2.19 9.56
C ALA A 46 -17.04 -3.65 9.37
N LEU A 47 -16.31 -3.96 8.30
CA LEU A 47 -15.81 -5.31 8.05
C LEU A 47 -14.50 -5.62 8.82
N MET A 48 -13.94 -4.64 9.53
CA MET A 48 -12.74 -4.87 10.33
C MET A 48 -13.05 -5.73 11.56
N ASP A 49 -12.16 -6.66 11.87
CA ASP A 49 -12.17 -7.35 13.15
C ASP A 49 -11.78 -6.40 14.28
N GLN A 50 -12.18 -6.70 15.51
CA GLN A 50 -11.93 -5.83 16.64
C GLN A 50 -10.44 -5.52 16.86
N VAL A 51 -9.57 -6.49 16.62
CA VAL A 51 -8.12 -6.31 16.74
C VAL A 51 -7.63 -5.23 15.78
N VAL A 52 -8.14 -5.24 14.55
CA VAL A 52 -7.77 -4.24 13.52
C VAL A 52 -8.33 -2.87 13.86
N VAL A 53 -9.58 -2.81 14.34
CA VAL A 53 -10.20 -1.56 14.82
C VAL A 53 -9.34 -0.94 15.93
N ASP A 54 -8.95 -1.74 16.92
CA ASP A 54 -8.15 -1.26 18.05
C ASP A 54 -6.78 -0.76 17.58
N MET A 55 -6.14 -1.46 16.67
CA MET A 55 -4.84 -1.10 16.13
C MET A 55 -4.91 0.23 15.37
N HIS A 56 -5.87 0.37 14.48
CA HIS A 56 -6.02 1.60 13.69
C HIS A 56 -6.53 2.78 14.51
N THR A 57 -7.29 2.52 15.56
CA THR A 57 -7.71 3.56 16.51
C THR A 57 -6.51 4.09 17.29
N ARG A 58 -5.67 3.21 17.81
CA ARG A 58 -4.49 3.60 18.60
C ARG A 58 -3.46 4.36 17.78
N SER A 59 -3.27 4.01 16.53
CA SER A 59 -2.32 4.69 15.65
C SER A 59 -2.84 6.02 15.11
N GLY A 60 -4.13 6.31 15.30
CA GLY A 60 -4.78 7.49 14.72
C GLY A 60 -5.21 7.28 13.26
N LEU A 61 -4.94 6.11 12.70
CA LEU A 61 -5.25 5.85 11.30
C LEU A 61 -6.75 5.85 11.03
N LEU A 62 -7.56 5.32 11.94
CA LEU A 62 -9.00 5.26 11.74
C LEU A 62 -9.62 6.66 11.56
N ASP A 63 -9.21 7.62 12.40
CA ASP A 63 -9.65 9.00 12.27
C ASP A 63 -9.15 9.63 10.96
N ALA A 64 -7.91 9.32 10.58
CA ALA A 64 -7.33 9.81 9.32
C ALA A 64 -8.08 9.28 8.11
N ILE A 65 -8.50 8.02 8.12
CA ILE A 65 -9.30 7.43 7.05
C ILE A 65 -10.63 8.16 6.89
N ARG A 66 -11.30 8.42 8.00
CA ARG A 66 -12.60 9.12 7.99
C ARG A 66 -12.48 10.56 7.53
N SER A 67 -11.38 11.23 7.85
CA SER A 67 -11.12 12.62 7.47
C SER A 67 -10.60 12.76 6.04
N SER A 68 -10.03 11.69 5.48
CA SER A 68 -9.43 11.73 4.15
C SER A 68 -10.49 11.90 3.07
N THR A 69 -10.14 12.64 2.02
CA THR A 69 -10.94 12.75 0.80
C THR A 69 -10.28 12.05 -0.38
N LEU A 70 -9.15 11.40 -0.16
CA LEU A 70 -8.38 10.74 -1.21
C LEU A 70 -9.01 9.40 -1.57
N THR A 71 -9.26 9.19 -2.86
CA THR A 71 -9.76 7.90 -3.34
C THR A 71 -8.61 6.91 -3.52
N LEU A 72 -8.94 5.62 -3.54
CA LEU A 72 -7.95 4.60 -3.83
C LEU A 72 -7.31 4.79 -5.21
N GLU A 73 -8.10 5.19 -6.21
CA GLU A 73 -7.59 5.46 -7.56
C GLU A 73 -6.56 6.59 -7.55
N ASP A 74 -6.85 7.68 -6.86
CA ASP A 74 -5.93 8.81 -6.78
C ASP A 74 -4.67 8.45 -5.98
N ALA A 75 -4.82 7.71 -4.90
CA ALA A 75 -3.68 7.22 -4.12
C ALA A 75 -2.79 6.31 -4.98
N GLY A 76 -3.40 5.41 -5.72
CA GLY A 76 -2.68 4.51 -6.64
C GLY A 76 -1.94 5.28 -7.74
N ARG A 77 -2.60 6.28 -8.32
CA ARG A 77 -1.99 7.12 -9.35
C ARG A 77 -0.79 7.91 -8.82
N GLN A 78 -0.92 8.52 -7.67
CA GLN A 78 0.18 9.26 -7.05
C GLN A 78 1.36 8.35 -6.70
N THR A 79 1.07 7.17 -6.19
CA THR A 79 2.10 6.16 -5.88
C THR A 79 2.82 5.72 -7.15
N LEU A 80 2.07 5.41 -8.20
CA LEU A 80 2.64 4.98 -9.47
C LEU A 80 3.50 6.06 -10.11
N GLU A 81 3.04 7.32 -10.09
CA GLU A 81 3.80 8.46 -10.60
C GLU A 81 5.13 8.61 -9.85
N PHE A 82 5.10 8.49 -8.52
CA PHE A 82 6.31 8.54 -7.71
C PHE A 82 7.30 7.44 -8.08
N ILE A 83 6.81 6.20 -8.22
CA ILE A 83 7.66 5.06 -8.61
C ILE A 83 8.28 5.32 -9.98
N LYS A 84 7.51 5.75 -10.96
CA LYS A 84 8.00 6.01 -12.32
C LYS A 84 9.02 7.13 -12.40
N GLN A 85 8.92 8.12 -11.54
CA GLN A 85 9.91 9.21 -11.48
C GLN A 85 11.28 8.74 -11.03
N HIS A 86 11.34 7.72 -10.18
CA HIS A 86 12.58 7.27 -9.55
C HIS A 86 13.05 5.91 -10.07
N VAL A 87 12.18 5.15 -10.72
CA VAL A 87 12.46 3.84 -11.30
C VAL A 87 12.02 3.86 -12.76
N PRO A 88 12.91 4.24 -13.68
CA PRO A 88 12.52 4.49 -15.07
C PRO A 88 12.14 3.25 -15.87
N SER A 89 12.59 2.07 -15.45
CA SER A 89 12.31 0.83 -16.17
C SER A 89 11.35 -0.04 -15.38
N PRO A 90 10.20 -0.43 -15.95
CA PRO A 90 9.28 -1.35 -15.28
C PRO A 90 9.97 -2.65 -14.90
N ARG A 91 9.59 -3.21 -13.75
CA ARG A 91 10.10 -4.48 -13.24
C ARG A 91 11.61 -4.50 -12.99
N SER A 92 12.23 -3.33 -12.85
CA SER A 92 13.67 -3.25 -12.59
C SER A 92 14.03 -3.38 -11.11
N VAL A 93 13.06 -3.26 -10.21
CA VAL A 93 13.27 -3.32 -8.76
C VAL A 93 12.23 -4.20 -8.10
N PRO A 94 12.61 -4.88 -7.00
CA PRO A 94 11.65 -5.66 -6.23
C PRO A 94 10.79 -4.78 -5.33
N LEU A 95 9.61 -5.28 -5.01
CA LEU A 95 8.75 -4.73 -3.97
C LEU A 95 9.20 -5.29 -2.62
N CYS A 96 9.45 -4.42 -1.66
CA CYS A 96 9.87 -4.80 -0.30
C CYS A 96 8.90 -4.22 0.74
N GLY A 97 8.70 -4.94 1.82
CA GLY A 97 7.85 -4.51 2.92
C GLY A 97 7.78 -5.58 3.99
N ASN A 98 7.12 -5.27 5.10
CA ASN A 98 7.02 -6.20 6.23
C ASN A 98 6.14 -7.41 5.92
N SER A 99 5.12 -7.25 5.10
CA SER A 99 4.17 -8.32 4.74
C SER A 99 4.02 -8.37 3.23
N ILE A 100 5.13 -8.57 2.53
CA ILE A 100 5.19 -8.40 1.07
C ILE A 100 4.22 -9.33 0.32
N GLY A 101 4.03 -10.54 0.77
CA GLY A 101 3.09 -11.46 0.14
C GLY A 101 1.65 -10.96 0.23
N MET A 102 1.25 -10.44 1.39
CA MET A 102 -0.07 -9.87 1.60
C MET A 102 -0.24 -8.57 0.81
N ASP A 103 0.78 -7.70 0.83
CA ASP A 103 0.76 -6.44 0.08
C ASP A 103 0.57 -6.72 -1.42
N ARG A 104 1.28 -7.71 -1.97
CA ARG A 104 1.12 -8.12 -3.36
C ARG A 104 -0.30 -8.57 -3.69
N ARG A 105 -0.93 -9.33 -2.80
CA ARG A 105 -2.30 -9.80 -3.00
C ARG A 105 -3.29 -8.64 -3.08
N PHE A 106 -3.13 -7.64 -2.22
CA PHE A 106 -3.98 -6.44 -2.26
C PHE A 106 -3.69 -5.57 -3.48
N LEU A 107 -2.42 -5.43 -3.88
CA LEU A 107 -2.07 -4.70 -5.11
C LEU A 107 -2.65 -5.39 -6.35
N ASP A 108 -2.56 -6.72 -6.43
CA ASP A 108 -3.15 -7.47 -7.55
C ASP A 108 -4.67 -7.28 -7.62
N ALA A 109 -5.33 -7.21 -6.47
CA ALA A 109 -6.78 -7.06 -6.42
C ALA A 109 -7.25 -5.64 -6.73
N TYR A 110 -6.52 -4.62 -6.28
CA TYR A 110 -6.98 -3.23 -6.30
C TYR A 110 -6.14 -2.27 -7.13
N LEU A 111 -4.84 -2.51 -7.25
CA LEU A 111 -3.91 -1.60 -7.93
C LEU A 111 -2.91 -2.38 -8.79
N PRO A 112 -3.40 -3.12 -9.80
CA PRO A 112 -2.53 -3.99 -10.61
C PRO A 112 -1.45 -3.25 -11.38
N ASP A 113 -1.64 -1.96 -11.69
CA ASP A 113 -0.63 -1.18 -12.40
C ASP A 113 0.63 -0.97 -11.55
N ILE A 114 0.46 -0.82 -10.23
CA ILE A 114 1.59 -0.75 -9.30
C ILE A 114 2.29 -2.10 -9.25
N ARG A 115 1.53 -3.17 -9.16
CA ARG A 115 2.06 -4.53 -9.11
C ARG A 115 2.90 -4.85 -10.35
N SER A 116 2.51 -4.35 -11.52
CA SER A 116 3.23 -4.59 -12.76
C SER A 116 4.57 -3.86 -12.86
N GLU A 117 4.81 -2.83 -12.03
CA GLU A 117 6.10 -2.14 -11.96
C GLU A 117 7.14 -2.93 -11.15
N GLU A 118 6.71 -3.91 -10.39
CA GLU A 118 7.59 -4.70 -9.55
C GLU A 118 8.41 -5.69 -10.38
N HIS A 119 9.68 -5.88 -9.98
CA HIS A 119 10.51 -6.97 -10.47
C HIS A 119 9.90 -8.31 -10.03
N THR A 120 9.49 -9.14 -10.99
CA THR A 120 8.87 -10.42 -10.68
C THR A 120 9.92 -11.50 -10.52
N SER A 121 10.35 -11.75 -9.30
CA SER A 121 11.25 -12.84 -8.98
C SER A 121 10.72 -13.57 -7.75
N GLU A 122 10.71 -14.89 -7.79
CA GLU A 122 10.31 -15.70 -6.64
C GLU A 122 11.24 -15.47 -5.45
N LEU A 123 12.48 -15.07 -5.69
CA LEU A 123 13.43 -14.74 -4.64
C LEU A 123 13.03 -13.52 -3.84
N GLN A 124 12.10 -12.73 -4.34
CA GLN A 124 11.62 -11.51 -3.68
C GLN A 124 10.37 -11.74 -2.82
N SER A 125 9.88 -12.95 -2.72
CA SER A 125 8.61 -13.25 -2.06
C SER A 125 8.74 -13.63 -0.58
N HIS A 126 9.76 -13.21 0.08
CA HIS A 126 9.93 -13.51 1.51
C HIS A 126 10.06 -12.28 2.39
#